data_9a7c6389866f66dd7b9052bb6c72ca85
#
_entry.id   9a7c6389866f66dd7b9052bb6c72ca85
#
_cell.length_a   1.000
_cell.length_b   1.000
_cell.length_c   1.000
_cell.angle_alpha   90.00
_cell.angle_beta   90.00
_cell.angle_gamma   90.00
#
_symmetry.space_group_name_H-M   'P 1'
#
loop_
_entity.id
_entity.type
_entity.pdbx_description
1 polymer ?
#
loop_
_entity_poly.entity_id
_entity_poly.type
_entity_poly.pdbx_seq_one_letter_code
_entity_poly.pdbx_strand_id
1 'polypeptide(L)'
;SHIDAGHLNTWDEVYGSPMHDNSDAQKLPGDYYIVDFNADGVIDSKDSAPYGFTGTPENTYNATIGVEYKGFSAFVQLYGVTNVTRDVPLQSFGSKLNTVYNVGKWWNPYEANPDMVVPSFNRTPSYNEATQFLFDGSYFRVKNLEVAYTAYGGWVKKIGLSSLKIYLNGNNLWLWTRMPDDRESNLNGYGGGGGAYPTVRRFNLGVKFTL
;
A
#
# COMPACT_ATOMS: atom_id res chain seq x y z
N SER A 1 -9.47 6.70 15.68
CA SER A 1 -9.35 7.65 14.53
C SER A 1 -10.57 8.54 14.44
N HIS A 2 -10.40 9.75 13.97
CA HIS A 2 -11.50 10.59 13.57
C HIS A 2 -12.09 10.08 12.26
N ILE A 3 -13.41 10.07 12.16
CA ILE A 3 -14.10 9.61 10.94
C ILE A 3 -14.38 10.82 10.06
N ASP A 4 -13.91 10.78 8.82
CA ASP A 4 -14.27 11.78 7.82
C ASP A 4 -15.56 11.39 7.09
N ALA A 5 -16.33 12.39 6.70
CA ALA A 5 -17.55 12.24 5.91
C ALA A 5 -17.46 13.01 4.58
N GLY A 6 -16.25 13.12 4.05
CA GLY A 6 -15.97 13.80 2.79
C GLY A 6 -15.31 15.17 2.96
N HIS A 7 -15.45 16.03 1.97
CA HIS A 7 -14.82 17.34 1.93
C HIS A 7 -15.84 18.48 2.13
N LEU A 8 -15.39 19.54 2.77
CA LEU A 8 -16.10 20.82 2.80
C LEU A 8 -15.89 21.52 1.46
N ASN A 9 -16.93 21.66 0.65
CA ASN A 9 -16.79 22.20 -0.71
C ASN A 9 -17.02 23.71 -0.80
N THR A 10 -17.72 24.27 0.16
CA THR A 10 -18.12 25.68 0.17
C THR A 10 -17.79 26.35 1.50
N TRP A 11 -17.75 27.67 1.51
CA TRP A 11 -17.60 28.44 2.73
C TRP A 11 -18.79 28.26 3.69
N ASP A 12 -19.99 28.07 3.18
CA ASP A 12 -21.17 27.81 3.99
C ASP A 12 -21.04 26.49 4.75
N GLU A 13 -20.50 25.46 4.09
CA GLU A 13 -20.18 24.18 4.73
C GLU A 13 -19.06 24.33 5.77
N VAL A 14 -18.04 25.12 5.50
CA VAL A 14 -16.97 25.42 6.47
C VAL A 14 -17.54 26.08 7.73
N TYR A 15 -18.37 27.10 7.57
CA TYR A 15 -18.96 27.80 8.70
C TYR A 15 -20.03 26.98 9.43
N GLY A 16 -20.69 26.08 8.75
CA GLY A 16 -21.69 25.18 9.33
C GLY A 16 -21.11 23.90 9.96
N SER A 17 -19.82 23.62 9.79
CA SER A 17 -19.18 22.43 10.34
C SER A 17 -18.74 22.62 11.78
N PRO A 18 -18.62 21.55 12.59
CA PRO A 18 -18.10 21.60 13.95
C PRO A 18 -16.73 22.28 14.03
N MET A 19 -16.47 23.01 15.10
CA MET A 19 -15.18 23.67 15.31
C MET A 19 -14.08 22.65 15.61
N HIS A 20 -12.86 22.87 15.10
CA HIS A 20 -11.69 22.14 15.56
C HIS A 20 -11.09 22.84 16.79
N ASP A 21 -10.63 22.09 17.75
CA ASP A 21 -10.11 22.62 19.01
C ASP A 21 -8.93 23.59 18.85
N ASN A 22 -8.07 23.34 17.85
CA ASN A 22 -6.80 24.06 17.70
C ASN A 22 -6.63 24.82 16.38
N SER A 23 -7.51 24.69 15.41
CA SER A 23 -7.18 25.06 14.02
C SER A 23 -8.31 25.60 13.19
N ASP A 24 -9.39 25.99 13.80
CA ASP A 24 -10.60 26.42 13.07
C ASP A 24 -10.34 27.61 12.14
N ALA A 25 -9.47 28.51 12.54
CA ALA A 25 -9.04 29.65 11.70
C ALA A 25 -8.30 29.24 10.42
N GLN A 26 -7.88 27.99 10.30
CA GLN A 26 -7.19 27.47 9.12
C GLN A 26 -8.09 26.58 8.23
N LYS A 27 -9.31 26.32 8.66
CA LYS A 27 -10.27 25.52 7.92
C LYS A 27 -10.73 26.25 6.67
N LEU A 28 -10.64 25.61 5.53
CA LEU A 28 -10.97 26.16 4.22
C LEU A 28 -11.80 25.15 3.40
N PRO A 29 -12.50 25.61 2.35
CA PRO A 29 -13.05 24.69 1.37
C PRO A 29 -11.97 23.75 0.82
N GLY A 30 -12.31 22.46 0.75
CA GLY A 30 -11.40 21.38 0.41
C GLY A 30 -10.85 20.61 1.61
N ASP A 31 -11.01 21.11 2.83
CA ASP A 31 -10.67 20.35 4.03
C ASP A 31 -11.70 19.25 4.32
N TYR A 32 -11.34 18.34 5.21
CA TYR A 32 -12.20 17.22 5.56
C TYR A 32 -13.30 17.64 6.52
N TYR A 33 -14.50 17.12 6.27
CA TYR A 33 -15.58 17.14 7.24
C TYR A 33 -15.38 15.99 8.22
N ILE A 34 -15.09 16.31 9.47
CA ILE A 34 -14.95 15.30 10.55
C ILE A 34 -16.28 15.18 11.29
N VAL A 35 -16.65 13.95 11.62
CA VAL A 35 -17.89 13.66 12.34
C VAL A 35 -17.73 14.00 13.82
N ASP A 36 -18.60 14.85 14.32
CA ASP A 36 -18.77 15.14 15.74
C ASP A 36 -19.66 14.03 16.34
N PHE A 37 -19.06 13.10 17.07
CA PHE A 37 -19.76 11.94 17.61
C PHE A 37 -20.58 12.24 18.86
N ASN A 38 -20.13 13.19 19.66
CA ASN A 38 -20.81 13.54 20.90
C ASN A 38 -21.77 14.72 20.73
N ALA A 39 -21.77 15.35 19.55
CA ALA A 39 -22.60 16.48 19.18
C ALA A 39 -22.43 17.72 20.11
N ASP A 40 -21.21 17.94 20.59
CA ASP A 40 -20.91 19.13 21.41
C ASP A 40 -20.46 20.34 20.56
N GLY A 41 -20.32 20.17 19.25
CA GLY A 41 -19.95 21.21 18.29
C GLY A 41 -18.45 21.43 18.14
N VAL A 42 -17.63 20.62 18.83
CA VAL A 42 -16.17 20.73 18.81
C VAL A 42 -15.54 19.39 18.50
N ILE A 43 -14.69 19.31 17.48
CA ILE A 43 -13.94 18.10 17.15
C ILE A 43 -12.72 18.01 18.06
N ASP A 44 -12.74 17.03 18.97
CA ASP A 44 -11.65 16.75 19.90
C ASP A 44 -11.38 15.24 20.01
N SER A 45 -10.62 14.85 21.02
CA SER A 45 -10.29 13.43 21.25
C SER A 45 -11.49 12.53 21.55
N LYS A 46 -12.65 13.10 21.95
CA LYS A 46 -13.88 12.34 22.22
C LYS A 46 -14.60 11.93 20.93
N ASP A 47 -14.27 12.53 19.80
CA ASP A 47 -14.83 12.23 18.48
C ASP A 47 -14.05 11.11 17.76
N SER A 48 -13.21 10.43 18.49
CA SER A 48 -12.47 9.27 17.95
C SER A 48 -13.27 8.00 18.11
N ALA A 49 -13.41 7.25 17.02
CA ALA A 49 -14.07 5.95 16.98
C ALA A 49 -13.11 4.83 16.54
N PRO A 50 -13.34 3.58 16.96
CA PRO A 50 -12.67 2.43 16.38
C PRO A 50 -12.95 2.35 14.87
N TYR A 51 -11.92 2.09 14.07
CA TYR A 51 -12.05 1.95 12.63
C TYR A 51 -11.08 0.93 12.06
N GLY A 52 -11.58 0.05 11.21
CA GLY A 52 -10.77 -0.96 10.55
C GLY A 52 -10.16 -2.02 11.48
N PHE A 53 -9.04 -2.55 11.03
CA PHE A 53 -8.26 -3.57 11.74
C PHE A 53 -6.97 -2.98 12.29
N THR A 54 -6.23 -3.76 13.06
CA THR A 54 -4.89 -3.36 13.52
C THR A 54 -3.89 -3.29 12.38
N GLY A 55 -2.78 -2.60 12.58
CA GLY A 55 -1.68 -2.55 11.60
C GLY A 55 -0.95 -3.90 11.41
N THR A 56 -1.21 -4.90 12.28
CA THR A 56 -0.73 -6.27 12.12
C THR A 56 -1.83 -7.11 11.51
N PRO A 57 -1.57 -7.84 10.41
CA PRO A 57 -2.58 -8.69 9.80
C PRO A 57 -3.09 -9.75 10.76
N GLU A 58 -4.40 -9.93 10.82
CA GLU A 58 -5.00 -11.03 11.59
C GLU A 58 -4.84 -12.36 10.86
N ASN A 59 -4.89 -12.34 9.53
CA ASN A 59 -4.76 -13.55 8.73
C ASN A 59 -3.56 -13.45 7.78
N THR A 60 -2.75 -14.50 7.78
CA THR A 60 -1.63 -14.65 6.85
C THR A 60 -1.75 -15.97 6.11
N TYR A 61 -1.65 -15.92 4.80
CA TYR A 61 -1.76 -17.07 3.91
C TYR A 61 -0.43 -17.30 3.19
N ASN A 62 0.02 -18.53 3.18
CA ASN A 62 1.18 -18.95 2.42
C ASN A 62 0.87 -20.30 1.78
N ALA A 63 1.05 -20.40 0.46
CA ALA A 63 0.88 -21.64 -0.29
C ALA A 63 2.04 -21.82 -1.25
N THR A 64 2.56 -23.03 -1.31
CA THR A 64 3.57 -23.41 -2.31
C THR A 64 3.03 -24.61 -3.09
N ILE A 65 3.01 -24.47 -4.41
CA ILE A 65 2.58 -25.53 -5.34
C ILE A 65 3.77 -25.84 -6.21
N GLY A 66 4.13 -27.12 -6.30
CA GLY A 66 5.23 -27.59 -7.13
C GLY A 66 4.82 -28.78 -7.97
N VAL A 67 5.43 -28.90 -9.15
CA VAL A 67 5.26 -30.03 -10.05
C VAL A 67 6.61 -30.41 -10.65
N GLU A 68 6.84 -31.72 -10.77
CA GLU A 68 8.03 -32.28 -11.41
C GLU A 68 7.62 -33.37 -12.38
N TYR A 69 8.17 -33.32 -13.60
CA TYR A 69 7.91 -34.32 -14.62
C TYR A 69 9.04 -34.40 -15.64
N LYS A 70 9.65 -35.58 -15.78
CA LYS A 70 10.69 -35.88 -16.79
C LYS A 70 11.81 -34.82 -16.89
N GLY A 71 12.30 -34.35 -15.75
CA GLY A 71 13.36 -33.35 -15.68
C GLY A 71 12.86 -31.91 -15.67
N PHE A 72 11.61 -31.66 -16.02
CA PHE A 72 10.99 -30.37 -15.80
C PHE A 72 10.55 -30.25 -14.36
N SER A 73 10.81 -29.09 -13.75
CA SER A 73 10.27 -28.71 -12.45
C SER A 73 9.73 -27.29 -12.51
N ALA A 74 8.61 -27.05 -11.85
CA ALA A 74 8.07 -25.73 -11.66
C ALA A 74 7.49 -25.62 -10.26
N PHE A 75 7.67 -24.47 -9.62
CA PHE A 75 6.95 -24.15 -8.39
C PHE A 75 6.50 -22.70 -8.37
N VAL A 76 5.42 -22.45 -7.65
CA VAL A 76 4.94 -21.12 -7.35
C VAL A 76 4.71 -21.00 -5.85
N GLN A 77 5.15 -19.89 -5.28
CA GLN A 77 4.86 -19.50 -3.92
C GLN A 77 3.92 -18.29 -3.93
N LEU A 78 2.78 -18.48 -3.29
CA LEU A 78 1.74 -17.49 -3.11
C LEU A 78 1.77 -17.00 -1.67
N TYR A 79 1.60 -15.71 -1.49
CA TYR A 79 1.55 -15.10 -0.16
C TYR A 79 0.46 -14.03 -0.13
N GLY A 80 -0.26 -13.96 0.97
CA GLY A 80 -1.30 -12.96 1.14
C GLY A 80 -1.60 -12.68 2.60
N VAL A 81 -2.18 -11.52 2.85
CA VAL A 81 -2.67 -11.12 4.17
C VAL A 81 -4.04 -10.48 4.03
N THR A 82 -4.86 -10.62 5.07
CA THR A 82 -6.16 -9.94 5.15
C THR A 82 -6.40 -9.44 6.58
N ASN A 83 -7.43 -8.63 6.74
CA ASN A 83 -7.80 -8.01 8.00
C ASN A 83 -6.63 -7.20 8.57
N VAL A 84 -6.19 -6.22 7.83
CA VAL A 84 -5.14 -5.28 8.21
C VAL A 84 -5.48 -3.89 7.69
N THR A 85 -5.36 -2.89 8.53
CA THR A 85 -5.49 -1.49 8.13
C THR A 85 -4.12 -0.85 8.11
N ARG A 86 -3.87 -0.07 7.07
CA ARG A 86 -2.62 0.64 6.88
C ARG A 86 -2.87 2.14 6.81
N ASP A 87 -2.13 2.87 7.60
CA ASP A 87 -2.07 4.32 7.50
C ASP A 87 -1.08 4.69 6.39
N VAL A 88 -1.59 5.37 5.36
CA VAL A 88 -0.80 5.88 4.24
C VAL A 88 -1.08 7.37 4.12
N PRO A 89 -0.37 8.21 4.87
CA PRO A 89 -0.57 9.65 4.79
C PRO A 89 -0.15 10.15 3.40
N LEU A 90 -1.14 10.51 2.61
CA LEU A 90 -0.95 11.16 1.32
C LEU A 90 -0.80 12.66 1.58
N GLN A 91 0.43 13.15 1.45
CA GLN A 91 0.71 14.57 1.65
C GLN A 91 0.62 15.32 0.32
N SER A 92 0.02 16.49 0.37
CA SER A 92 0.12 17.45 -0.71
C SER A 92 1.52 18.09 -0.73
N PHE A 93 1.89 18.75 -1.82
CA PHE A 93 3.19 19.38 -2.06
C PHE A 93 3.70 20.39 -1.01
N GLY A 94 3.14 20.45 0.18
CA GLY A 94 3.37 21.49 1.18
C GLY A 94 4.76 21.53 1.80
N SER A 95 5.61 20.55 1.63
CA SER A 95 6.97 20.62 2.13
C SER A 95 7.98 20.58 0.99
N LYS A 96 9.01 21.40 1.11
CA LYS A 96 10.10 21.56 0.13
C LYS A 96 10.85 20.25 -0.19
N LEU A 97 10.58 19.18 0.54
CA LEU A 97 11.26 17.89 0.43
C LEU A 97 10.34 16.80 -0.12
N ASN A 98 9.06 17.09 -0.33
CA ASN A 98 8.15 16.09 -0.85
C ASN A 98 8.27 16.05 -2.37
N THR A 99 9.04 15.11 -2.83
CA THR A 99 8.91 14.58 -4.17
C THR A 99 7.46 14.23 -4.42
N VAL A 100 7.01 14.47 -5.63
CA VAL A 100 5.68 14.16 -6.17
C VAL A 100 5.46 12.65 -6.11
N TYR A 101 5.23 12.13 -4.94
CA TYR A 101 4.85 10.76 -4.78
C TYR A 101 3.34 10.68 -4.83
N ASN A 102 2.86 10.07 -5.89
CA ASN A 102 1.49 9.60 -5.95
C ASN A 102 0.51 10.65 -5.44
N VAL A 103 0.61 11.85 -5.99
CA VAL A 103 -0.39 12.88 -5.73
C VAL A 103 -1.65 12.34 -6.35
N GLY A 104 -2.47 11.74 -5.50
CA GLY A 104 -3.81 11.38 -5.88
C GLY A 104 -4.57 12.61 -6.37
N LYS A 105 -5.76 12.45 -6.78
CA LYS A 105 -6.64 13.54 -7.10
C LYS A 105 -6.77 14.44 -5.85
N TRP A 106 -6.47 15.70 -5.98
CA TRP A 106 -6.71 16.71 -4.93
C TRP A 106 -8.04 17.43 -5.15
N TRP A 107 -8.56 18.01 -4.10
CA TRP A 107 -9.77 18.80 -4.18
C TRP A 107 -9.57 20.04 -5.09
N ASN A 108 -10.56 20.28 -5.93
CA ASN A 108 -10.58 21.40 -6.86
C ASN A 108 -11.96 22.07 -6.78
N PRO A 109 -12.04 23.38 -6.57
CA PRO A 109 -13.33 24.10 -6.45
C PRO A 109 -14.20 24.03 -7.72
N TYR A 110 -13.59 23.72 -8.86
CA TYR A 110 -14.29 23.61 -10.15
C TYR A 110 -14.73 22.18 -10.49
N GLU A 111 -14.24 21.22 -9.75
CA GLU A 111 -14.50 19.80 -10.00
C GLU A 111 -14.56 19.07 -8.66
N ALA A 112 -15.73 19.10 -8.04
CA ALA A 112 -15.96 18.35 -6.81
C ALA A 112 -15.83 16.86 -7.10
N ASN A 113 -14.72 16.26 -6.72
CA ASN A 113 -14.45 14.85 -6.92
C ASN A 113 -14.51 14.13 -5.56
N PRO A 114 -15.50 13.27 -5.30
CA PRO A 114 -15.64 12.58 -4.04
C PRO A 114 -14.50 11.59 -3.75
N ASP A 115 -13.74 11.19 -4.78
CA ASP A 115 -12.61 10.27 -4.63
C ASP A 115 -11.29 10.98 -4.28
N MET A 116 -11.34 12.26 -3.93
CA MET A 116 -10.16 13.01 -3.55
C MET A 116 -9.68 12.62 -2.17
N VAL A 117 -8.44 12.21 -2.09
CA VAL A 117 -7.78 11.84 -0.83
C VAL A 117 -7.02 13.02 -0.23
N VAL A 118 -6.70 14.03 -1.02
CA VAL A 118 -5.93 15.20 -0.60
C VAL A 118 -6.81 16.45 -0.71
N PRO A 119 -6.97 17.24 0.37
CA PRO A 119 -7.93 18.34 0.37
C PRO A 119 -7.58 19.41 -0.66
N SER A 120 -6.37 19.91 -0.67
CA SER A 120 -5.96 20.93 -1.64
C SER A 120 -4.49 20.82 -1.96
N PHE A 121 -4.13 21.31 -3.14
CA PHE A 121 -2.76 21.39 -3.56
C PHE A 121 -1.94 22.29 -2.63
N ASN A 122 -0.76 21.82 -2.23
CA ASN A 122 0.22 22.58 -1.45
C ASN A 122 -0.25 23.02 -0.05
N ARG A 123 -1.09 22.22 0.60
CA ARG A 123 -1.57 22.53 1.94
C ARG A 123 -1.54 21.31 2.87
N THR A 124 -1.22 21.57 4.13
CA THR A 124 -1.42 20.57 5.20
C THR A 124 -2.89 20.66 5.64
N PRO A 125 -3.65 19.56 5.62
CA PRO A 125 -5.02 19.55 6.10
C PRO A 125 -5.07 19.86 7.60
N SER A 126 -6.19 20.41 8.05
CA SER A 126 -6.40 20.76 9.46
C SER A 126 -6.39 19.51 10.35
N TYR A 127 -6.75 18.35 9.80
CA TYR A 127 -6.72 17.05 10.48
C TYR A 127 -5.95 16.04 9.64
N ASN A 128 -4.88 15.47 10.23
CA ASN A 128 -4.00 14.49 9.59
C ASN A 128 -4.30 13.04 9.96
N GLU A 129 -5.22 12.80 10.90
CA GLU A 129 -5.44 11.49 11.52
C GLU A 129 -6.87 10.99 11.32
N ALA A 130 -7.49 11.32 10.20
CA ALA A 130 -8.82 10.85 9.89
C ALA A 130 -8.80 9.60 8.99
N THR A 131 -9.94 8.98 8.83
CA THR A 131 -10.08 7.67 8.16
C THR A 131 -9.71 7.68 6.68
N GLN A 132 -9.66 8.82 6.03
CA GLN A 132 -9.24 8.95 4.63
C GLN A 132 -7.81 8.47 4.36
N PHE A 133 -6.95 8.41 5.38
CA PHE A 133 -5.59 7.87 5.27
C PHE A 133 -5.48 6.40 5.64
N LEU A 134 -6.59 5.80 6.07
CA LEU A 134 -6.65 4.40 6.48
C LEU A 134 -7.14 3.53 5.33
N PHE A 135 -6.26 2.73 4.79
CA PHE A 135 -6.53 1.85 3.66
C PHE A 135 -6.65 0.40 4.09
N ASP A 136 -7.44 -0.37 3.35
CA ASP A 136 -7.41 -1.82 3.45
C ASP A 136 -6.04 -2.31 2.97
N GLY A 137 -5.22 -2.71 3.92
CA GLY A 137 -3.86 -3.20 3.69
C GLY A 137 -3.80 -4.65 3.21
N SER A 138 -4.93 -5.26 2.90
CA SER A 138 -4.98 -6.62 2.36
C SER A 138 -4.29 -6.71 1.01
N TYR A 139 -3.53 -7.78 0.81
CA TYR A 139 -2.90 -8.04 -0.47
C TYR A 139 -2.71 -9.53 -0.73
N PHE A 140 -2.53 -9.86 -2.00
CA PHE A 140 -2.15 -11.18 -2.47
C PHE A 140 -1.03 -11.05 -3.50
N ARG A 141 0.02 -11.88 -3.37
CA ARG A 141 1.24 -11.77 -4.16
C ARG A 141 1.70 -13.13 -4.69
N VAL A 142 2.13 -13.15 -5.94
CA VAL A 142 3.00 -14.21 -6.46
C VAL A 142 4.43 -13.87 -6.05
N LYS A 143 4.87 -14.48 -4.95
CA LYS A 143 6.13 -14.13 -4.28
C LYS A 143 7.33 -14.70 -5.01
N ASN A 144 7.26 -16.00 -5.35
CA ASN A 144 8.31 -16.70 -6.10
C ASN A 144 7.67 -17.59 -7.15
N LEU A 145 8.30 -17.64 -8.31
CA LEU A 145 8.01 -18.62 -9.37
C LEU A 145 9.34 -19.09 -9.92
N GLU A 146 9.52 -20.40 -10.03
CA GLU A 146 10.66 -20.99 -10.74
C GLU A 146 10.17 -22.02 -11.73
N VAL A 147 10.77 -22.01 -12.90
CA VAL A 147 10.66 -23.09 -13.90
C VAL A 147 12.06 -23.53 -14.23
N ALA A 148 12.30 -24.84 -14.22
CA ALA A 148 13.60 -25.40 -14.48
C ALA A 148 13.51 -26.68 -15.31
N TYR A 149 14.60 -26.96 -16.01
CA TYR A 149 14.82 -28.23 -16.67
C TYR A 149 16.16 -28.80 -16.25
N THR A 150 16.15 -30.04 -15.79
CA THR A 150 17.35 -30.80 -15.42
C THR A 150 17.56 -31.95 -16.38
N ALA A 151 18.66 -31.90 -17.11
CA ALA A 151 19.09 -32.97 -18.00
C ALA A 151 20.01 -33.93 -17.25
N TYR A 152 19.75 -35.22 -17.44
CA TYR A 152 20.55 -36.33 -16.89
C TYR A 152 20.98 -37.25 -18.00
N GLY A 153 22.18 -37.82 -17.90
CA GLY A 153 22.67 -38.85 -18.81
C GLY A 153 22.96 -38.35 -20.22
N GLY A 154 23.03 -39.29 -21.18
CA GLY A 154 23.19 -38.98 -22.59
C GLY A 154 24.35 -38.04 -22.92
N TRP A 155 24.03 -36.88 -23.53
CA TRP A 155 24.99 -35.86 -23.93
C TRP A 155 25.64 -35.13 -22.73
N VAL A 156 24.93 -35.04 -21.59
CA VAL A 156 25.45 -34.41 -20.36
C VAL A 156 26.65 -35.18 -19.83
N LYS A 157 26.57 -36.49 -19.83
CA LYS A 157 27.70 -37.35 -19.43
C LYS A 157 28.89 -37.27 -20.39
N LYS A 158 28.65 -37.06 -21.70
CA LYS A 158 29.73 -36.91 -22.69
C LYS A 158 30.62 -35.70 -22.44
N ILE A 159 30.09 -34.68 -21.78
CA ILE A 159 30.83 -33.46 -21.39
C ILE A 159 31.35 -33.51 -19.94
N GLY A 160 31.29 -34.70 -19.31
CA GLY A 160 31.84 -34.95 -17.98
C GLY A 160 30.94 -34.49 -16.82
N LEU A 161 29.65 -34.24 -17.07
CA LEU A 161 28.71 -33.82 -16.04
C LEU A 161 27.73 -34.92 -15.65
N SER A 162 27.38 -35.01 -14.39
CA SER A 162 26.33 -35.90 -13.89
C SER A 162 24.94 -35.33 -14.12
N SER A 163 24.79 -34.02 -14.02
CA SER A 163 23.53 -33.31 -14.32
C SER A 163 23.77 -31.88 -14.74
N LEU A 164 22.82 -31.33 -15.51
CA LEU A 164 22.76 -29.92 -15.91
C LEU A 164 21.35 -29.39 -15.70
N LYS A 165 21.18 -28.44 -14.76
CA LYS A 165 19.92 -27.73 -14.51
C LYS A 165 20.00 -26.31 -15.06
N ILE A 166 19.05 -25.95 -15.91
CA ILE A 166 18.81 -24.59 -16.34
C ILE A 166 17.51 -24.12 -15.68
N TYR A 167 17.50 -22.96 -15.07
CA TYR A 167 16.31 -22.44 -14.40
C TYR A 167 16.10 -20.96 -14.65
N LEU A 168 14.84 -20.59 -14.72
CA LEU A 168 14.37 -19.22 -14.70
C LEU A 168 13.54 -19.03 -13.45
N ASN A 169 13.88 -18.06 -12.63
CA ASN A 169 13.03 -17.70 -11.49
C ASN A 169 12.70 -16.22 -11.48
N GLY A 170 11.59 -15.92 -10.83
CA GLY A 170 11.13 -14.58 -10.64
C GLY A 170 10.60 -14.35 -9.22
N ASN A 171 10.87 -13.16 -8.71
CA ASN A 171 10.40 -12.75 -7.39
C ASN A 171 9.45 -11.57 -7.51
N ASN A 172 8.42 -11.55 -6.68
CA ASN A 172 7.43 -10.47 -6.60
C ASN A 172 6.76 -10.17 -7.97
N LEU A 173 6.37 -11.23 -8.69
CA LEU A 173 5.95 -11.11 -10.09
C LEU A 173 4.61 -10.43 -10.26
N TRP A 174 3.71 -10.64 -9.32
CA TRP A 174 2.38 -10.08 -9.38
C TRP A 174 1.87 -9.74 -7.99
N LEU A 175 1.14 -8.62 -7.90
CA LEU A 175 0.51 -8.11 -6.69
C LEU A 175 -0.91 -7.69 -6.99
N TRP A 176 -1.82 -8.11 -6.14
CA TRP A 176 -3.14 -7.52 -5.99
C TRP A 176 -3.25 -6.87 -4.62
N THR A 177 -3.68 -5.62 -4.56
CA THR A 177 -3.89 -4.87 -3.31
C THR A 177 -4.93 -3.78 -3.53
N ARG A 178 -5.55 -3.33 -2.45
CA ARG A 178 -6.42 -2.15 -2.42
C ARG A 178 -5.69 -0.89 -1.93
N MET A 179 -4.43 -1.03 -1.55
CA MET A 179 -3.62 0.13 -1.18
C MET A 179 -3.26 0.97 -2.41
N PRO A 180 -3.03 2.27 -2.23
CA PRO A 180 -2.64 3.15 -3.33
C PRO A 180 -1.29 2.80 -3.94
N ASP A 181 -0.45 2.06 -3.22
CA ASP A 181 0.86 1.63 -3.69
C ASP A 181 1.29 0.27 -3.11
N ASP A 182 2.40 -0.26 -3.64
CA ASP A 182 3.01 -1.53 -3.21
C ASP A 182 4.00 -1.31 -2.05
N ARG A 183 3.50 -0.94 -0.89
CA ARG A 183 4.31 -0.78 0.33
C ARG A 183 4.11 -1.89 1.34
N GLU A 184 4.08 -3.10 0.89
CA GLU A 184 3.83 -4.31 1.66
C GLU A 184 4.63 -4.40 2.96
N SER A 185 5.88 -3.97 2.97
CA SER A 185 6.83 -4.31 4.03
C SER A 185 7.35 -3.13 4.85
N ASN A 186 7.17 -1.88 4.42
CA ASN A 186 7.89 -0.74 4.99
C ASN A 186 7.00 0.46 5.35
N LEU A 187 5.80 0.19 5.83
CA LEU A 187 4.87 1.24 6.22
C LEU A 187 5.28 2.00 7.50
N ASN A 188 6.26 1.50 8.23
CA ASN A 188 6.80 2.17 9.42
C ASN A 188 7.71 3.37 9.11
N GLY A 189 7.91 3.72 7.85
CA GLY A 189 8.82 4.78 7.42
C GLY A 189 8.21 6.18 7.34
N TYR A 190 6.96 6.38 7.72
CA TYR A 190 6.30 7.68 7.58
C TYR A 190 6.58 8.69 8.70
N GLY A 191 7.34 8.32 9.67
CA GLY A 191 7.78 9.20 10.75
C GLY A 191 9.13 9.90 10.51
N GLY A 192 9.35 10.47 9.35
CA GLY A 192 10.54 11.29 9.14
C GLY A 192 11.47 10.81 8.02
N GLY A 193 11.24 11.27 6.83
CA GLY A 193 12.26 11.46 5.80
C GLY A 193 12.82 10.24 5.07
N GLY A 194 12.42 9.05 5.41
CA GLY A 194 12.88 7.83 4.75
C GLY A 194 11.77 7.20 3.92
N GLY A 195 11.73 7.46 2.62
CA GLY A 195 10.81 6.78 1.73
C GLY A 195 11.01 5.27 1.80
N ALA A 196 9.92 4.52 1.99
CA ALA A 196 9.94 3.07 1.89
C ALA A 196 10.39 2.67 0.48
N TYR A 197 11.35 1.78 0.40
CA TYR A 197 11.77 1.23 -0.89
C TYR A 197 10.63 0.38 -1.48
N PRO A 198 10.22 0.61 -2.71
CA PRO A 198 9.23 -0.22 -3.36
C PRO A 198 9.73 -1.66 -3.49
N THR A 199 8.83 -2.62 -3.37
CA THR A 199 9.15 -4.02 -3.58
C THR A 199 9.57 -4.24 -5.03
N VAL A 200 10.80 -4.68 -5.23
CA VAL A 200 11.33 -4.85 -6.59
C VAL A 200 10.92 -6.19 -7.20
N ARG A 201 10.57 -6.16 -8.46
CA ARG A 201 10.38 -7.36 -9.28
C ARG A 201 11.73 -7.79 -9.84
N ARG A 202 12.07 -9.07 -9.69
CA ARG A 202 13.34 -9.62 -10.15
C ARG A 202 13.12 -10.84 -11.03
N PHE A 203 13.96 -10.97 -12.04
CA PHE A 203 14.05 -12.15 -12.90
C PHE A 203 15.49 -12.62 -12.91
N ASN A 204 15.72 -13.90 -12.70
CA ASN A 204 17.04 -14.51 -12.71
C ASN A 204 17.04 -15.72 -13.62
N LEU A 205 18.03 -15.79 -14.49
CA LEU A 205 18.36 -16.99 -15.26
C LEU A 205 19.61 -17.60 -14.65
N GLY A 206 19.59 -18.90 -14.39
CA GLY A 206 20.74 -19.58 -13.82
C GLY A 206 20.97 -20.95 -14.41
N VAL A 207 22.22 -21.39 -14.29
CA VAL A 207 22.67 -22.72 -14.68
C VAL A 207 23.37 -23.35 -13.50
N LYS A 208 23.01 -24.59 -13.17
CA LYS A 208 23.66 -25.39 -12.14
C LYS A 208 24.09 -26.70 -12.76
N PHE A 209 25.35 -27.10 -12.56
CA PHE A 209 25.88 -28.36 -13.02
C PHE A 209 26.50 -29.12 -11.86
N THR A 210 26.47 -30.45 -11.97
CA THR A 210 27.10 -31.37 -11.03
C THR A 210 28.08 -32.22 -11.82
N LEU A 211 29.31 -32.32 -11.33
CA LEU A 211 30.39 -33.17 -11.86
C LEU A 211 30.19 -34.62 -11.45
#